data_8c51f9d52c33b1d4f93482afe44f18d5
#
_entry.id   8c51f9d52c33b1d4f93482afe44f18d5
#
_cell.length_a   1.000
_cell.length_b   1.000
_cell.length_c   1.000
_cell.angle_alpha   90.00
_cell.angle_beta   90.00
_cell.angle_gamma   90.00
#
_symmetry.space_group_name_H-M   'P 1'
#
loop_
_entity.id
_entity.type
_entity.pdbx_description
1 polymer ?
#
loop_
_entity_poly.entity_id
_entity_poly.type
_entity_poly.pdbx_seq_one_letter_code
_entity_poly.pdbx_strand_id
1 'polypeptide(L)'
;MTWCIGHLLETAPPDAYDARYKRWVLADLPIIPDKWKMTVKPRTASQYKAVKRLLGEASELIIATDADREGEMIARELVEHCRYRGPIRRLWLSALDEASIRKALAALKPGAETFSLYHSALGRSRADWLIGMNMSRLFTLLGRQSGYQGVLPVGRVQTPTLRLVVDRDRSIADFVPVPFWAIDVDLLHNGIPFTAQWRAPSDACDDQDRCLNQALAQQAATAMKGAASARVVKLKTERMREVAPLPFDLGTLQEVCSKKLGLGAQETLDIAQALYETYKVITYPRSDCGFLPLSQHSEAPGILAALRQADSSLDALQGYLDPQRRSRAWNDAKVSAHHGIIPTAAAKNLERLSGKHRAVYTLIRARYLAQFLPNHEYDRTQADFDCAGEALRAVGKQIIEPGWKRALPEALAPAKGREAPAPQTLPTLAQGVECAVADVKFKDLWTQPPKPYTEGGPDQGDEKRRQTGRGSTAQTETQGHHRDRHRSHPRLDHPGFAGPWLSSEKRQGPRRHPGRVQPDRCGAPRDC
;
A
#
# COMPACT_ATOMS: atom_id res chain seq x y z
N MET A 1 9.58 5.48 -37.15
CA MET A 1 9.13 5.42 -35.76
C MET A 1 7.61 5.30 -35.72
N THR A 2 7.06 4.46 -34.81
CA THR A 2 5.62 4.28 -34.58
C THR A 2 5.39 4.08 -33.09
N TRP A 3 4.11 3.96 -32.67
CA TRP A 3 3.74 3.82 -31.27
C TRP A 3 2.62 2.79 -31.09
N CYS A 4 2.38 2.36 -29.87
CA CYS A 4 1.22 1.58 -29.45
C CYS A 4 0.26 2.46 -28.62
N ILE A 5 -1.02 2.11 -28.65
CA ILE A 5 -2.09 2.71 -27.83
C ILE A 5 -2.52 1.61 -26.85
N GLY A 6 -1.62 1.27 -25.90
CA GLY A 6 -1.73 0.04 -25.12
C GLY A 6 -1.65 -1.21 -26.03
N HIS A 7 -2.27 -2.32 -25.61
CA HIS A 7 -2.35 -3.53 -26.43
C HIS A 7 -3.17 -3.32 -27.69
N LEU A 8 -2.56 -3.56 -28.86
CA LEU A 8 -3.25 -3.56 -30.16
C LEU A 8 -3.93 -4.91 -30.44
N LEU A 9 -3.48 -5.95 -29.75
CA LEU A 9 -4.02 -7.30 -29.80
C LEU A 9 -4.76 -7.64 -28.50
N GLU A 10 -5.60 -8.66 -28.56
CA GLU A 10 -6.26 -9.28 -27.42
C GLU A 10 -6.37 -10.79 -27.59
N THR A 11 -6.42 -11.53 -26.50
CA THR A 11 -6.68 -12.97 -26.56
C THR A 11 -8.08 -13.21 -27.10
N ALA A 12 -8.18 -14.10 -28.08
CA ALA A 12 -9.46 -14.39 -28.74
C ALA A 12 -10.52 -14.88 -27.73
N PRO A 13 -11.78 -14.53 -27.92
CA PRO A 13 -12.88 -15.05 -27.12
C PRO A 13 -13.08 -16.56 -27.38
N PRO A 14 -13.77 -17.29 -26.48
CA PRO A 14 -13.94 -18.74 -26.58
C PRO A 14 -14.57 -19.20 -27.91
N ASP A 15 -15.53 -18.47 -28.44
CA ASP A 15 -16.20 -18.79 -29.70
C ASP A 15 -15.32 -18.67 -30.96
N ALA A 16 -14.16 -17.98 -30.84
CA ALA A 16 -13.15 -17.99 -31.89
C ALA A 16 -12.33 -19.30 -31.92
N TYR A 17 -12.39 -20.11 -30.88
CA TYR A 17 -11.78 -21.44 -30.83
C TYR A 17 -12.75 -22.52 -31.35
N ASP A 18 -14.00 -22.46 -30.85
CA ASP A 18 -15.09 -23.35 -31.29
C ASP A 18 -16.43 -22.60 -31.14
N ALA A 19 -17.23 -22.59 -32.18
CA ALA A 19 -18.52 -21.90 -32.23
C ALA A 19 -19.51 -22.36 -31.12
N ARG A 20 -19.39 -23.59 -30.62
CA ARG A 20 -20.20 -24.11 -29.51
C ARG A 20 -20.04 -23.27 -28.25
N TYR A 21 -18.88 -22.69 -28.00
CA TYR A 21 -18.60 -21.87 -26.82
C TYR A 21 -19.30 -20.50 -26.84
N LYS A 22 -20.01 -20.15 -27.90
CA LYS A 22 -20.86 -18.95 -27.93
C LYS A 22 -22.02 -19.06 -26.91
N ARG A 23 -22.58 -20.26 -26.75
CA ARG A 23 -23.54 -20.55 -25.66
C ARG A 23 -22.78 -21.05 -24.43
N TRP A 24 -23.25 -20.62 -23.26
CA TRP A 24 -22.65 -21.07 -22.01
C TRP A 24 -23.35 -22.33 -21.55
N VAL A 25 -22.64 -23.44 -21.52
CA VAL A 25 -23.11 -24.76 -21.12
C VAL A 25 -22.09 -25.38 -20.16
N LEU A 26 -22.55 -25.98 -19.06
CA LEU A 26 -21.67 -26.61 -18.05
C LEU A 26 -20.82 -27.74 -18.64
N ALA A 27 -21.36 -28.52 -19.55
CA ALA A 27 -20.66 -29.64 -20.19
C ALA A 27 -19.46 -29.20 -21.06
N ASP A 28 -19.39 -27.93 -21.44
CA ASP A 28 -18.27 -27.38 -22.22
C ASP A 28 -17.08 -26.90 -21.36
N LEU A 29 -17.21 -26.94 -20.04
CA LEU A 29 -16.17 -26.48 -19.12
C LEU A 29 -15.31 -27.66 -18.63
N PRO A 30 -13.99 -27.45 -18.44
CA PRO A 30 -13.25 -26.21 -18.67
C PRO A 30 -12.87 -26.00 -20.15
N ILE A 31 -12.90 -24.75 -20.62
CA ILE A 31 -12.38 -24.36 -21.92
C ILE A 31 -10.89 -24.07 -21.78
N ILE A 32 -10.07 -24.93 -22.39
CA ILE A 32 -8.61 -24.81 -22.36
C ILE A 32 -8.10 -24.81 -23.80
N PRO A 33 -7.58 -23.68 -24.31
CA PRO A 33 -7.07 -23.63 -25.68
C PRO A 33 -5.79 -24.44 -25.84
N ASP A 34 -5.72 -25.34 -26.81
CA ASP A 34 -4.48 -26.03 -27.20
C ASP A 34 -3.45 -25.05 -27.78
N LYS A 35 -3.96 -24.12 -28.60
CA LYS A 35 -3.15 -23.05 -29.20
C LYS A 35 -3.83 -21.72 -28.97
N TRP A 36 -3.09 -20.80 -28.36
CA TRP A 36 -3.58 -19.45 -28.12
C TRP A 36 -3.74 -18.66 -29.41
N LYS A 37 -4.90 -18.04 -29.58
CA LYS A 37 -5.21 -17.14 -30.71
C LYS A 37 -5.25 -15.71 -30.22
N MET A 38 -4.64 -14.81 -30.99
CA MET A 38 -4.70 -13.36 -30.75
C MET A 38 -5.53 -12.72 -31.86
N THR A 39 -6.35 -11.74 -31.51
CA THR A 39 -7.17 -10.96 -32.44
C THR A 39 -6.79 -9.47 -32.34
N VAL A 40 -6.91 -8.78 -33.48
CA VAL A 40 -6.67 -7.33 -33.50
C VAL A 40 -7.88 -6.63 -32.92
N LYS A 41 -7.66 -5.75 -31.94
CA LYS A 41 -8.74 -4.94 -31.37
C LYS A 41 -9.33 -4.00 -32.42
N PRO A 42 -10.65 -3.97 -32.64
CA PRO A 42 -11.28 -3.14 -33.69
C PRO A 42 -10.89 -1.66 -33.57
N ARG A 43 -10.82 -1.13 -32.35
CA ARG A 43 -10.48 0.29 -32.08
C ARG A 43 -9.05 0.67 -32.47
N THR A 44 -8.13 -0.29 -32.53
CA THR A 44 -6.71 -0.05 -32.81
C THR A 44 -6.27 -0.64 -34.16
N ALA A 45 -7.22 -1.10 -35.00
CA ALA A 45 -6.92 -1.79 -36.25
C ALA A 45 -6.09 -0.95 -37.24
N SER A 46 -6.33 0.36 -37.32
CA SER A 46 -5.54 1.26 -38.19
C SER A 46 -4.09 1.35 -37.70
N GLN A 47 -3.87 1.52 -36.40
CA GLN A 47 -2.55 1.58 -35.80
C GLN A 47 -1.82 0.24 -35.93
N TYR A 48 -2.51 -0.88 -35.73
CA TYR A 48 -1.97 -2.22 -35.98
C TYR A 48 -1.49 -2.37 -37.43
N LYS A 49 -2.25 -1.92 -38.42
CA LYS A 49 -1.85 -1.96 -39.83
C LYS A 49 -0.57 -1.16 -40.08
N ALA A 50 -0.46 0.04 -39.48
CA ALA A 50 0.73 0.87 -39.59
C ALA A 50 1.96 0.19 -38.98
N VAL A 51 1.82 -0.35 -37.76
CA VAL A 51 2.91 -1.09 -37.07
C VAL A 51 3.33 -2.31 -37.89
N LYS A 52 2.38 -3.12 -38.37
CA LYS A 52 2.64 -4.32 -39.18
C LYS A 52 3.42 -3.99 -40.45
N ARG A 53 3.04 -2.92 -41.18
CA ARG A 53 3.74 -2.47 -42.39
C ARG A 53 5.17 -2.08 -42.04
N LEU A 54 5.37 -1.24 -41.01
CA LEU A 54 6.69 -0.76 -40.61
C LEU A 54 7.60 -1.89 -40.09
N LEU A 55 7.05 -2.90 -39.39
CA LEU A 55 7.80 -4.09 -39.00
C LEU A 55 8.26 -4.91 -40.20
N GLY A 56 7.46 -4.97 -41.29
CA GLY A 56 7.86 -5.63 -42.53
C GLY A 56 9.00 -4.94 -43.28
N GLU A 57 9.17 -3.64 -43.09
CA GLU A 57 10.21 -2.80 -43.72
C GLU A 57 11.46 -2.63 -42.84
N ALA A 58 11.38 -2.93 -41.54
CA ALA A 58 12.42 -2.62 -40.57
C ALA A 58 13.59 -3.64 -40.65
N SER A 59 14.80 -3.14 -40.77
CA SER A 59 16.02 -3.93 -40.66
C SER A 59 16.41 -4.23 -39.19
N GLU A 60 16.04 -3.34 -38.26
CA GLU A 60 16.25 -3.46 -36.83
C GLU A 60 15.03 -2.87 -36.07
N LEU A 61 14.67 -3.48 -34.96
CA LEU A 61 13.60 -3.00 -34.07
C LEU A 61 14.19 -2.53 -32.73
N ILE A 62 13.86 -1.29 -32.35
CA ILE A 62 14.10 -0.79 -30.99
C ILE A 62 12.76 -0.71 -30.26
N ILE A 63 12.57 -1.55 -29.25
CA ILE A 63 11.41 -1.52 -28.38
C ILE A 63 11.61 -0.38 -27.38
N ALA A 64 10.69 0.59 -27.38
CA ALA A 64 10.70 1.78 -26.54
C ALA A 64 9.39 1.96 -25.74
N THR A 65 8.63 0.89 -25.56
CA THR A 65 7.46 0.85 -24.66
C THR A 65 7.91 0.99 -23.21
N ASP A 66 6.98 1.18 -22.28
CA ASP A 66 7.28 1.32 -20.86
C ASP A 66 8.26 0.24 -20.38
N ALA A 67 9.12 0.62 -19.45
CA ALA A 67 10.19 -0.25 -18.96
C ALA A 67 9.64 -1.24 -17.92
N ASP A 68 8.63 -2.03 -18.29
CA ASP A 68 7.99 -3.03 -17.44
C ASP A 68 7.55 -4.27 -18.23
N ARG A 69 6.98 -5.25 -17.51
CA ARG A 69 6.47 -6.49 -18.13
C ARG A 69 5.31 -6.27 -19.08
N GLU A 70 4.48 -5.26 -18.83
CA GLU A 70 3.33 -4.91 -19.68
C GLU A 70 3.81 -4.27 -20.98
N GLY A 71 4.75 -3.32 -20.89
CA GLY A 71 5.39 -2.73 -22.07
C GLY A 71 6.13 -3.77 -22.92
N GLU A 72 6.81 -4.73 -22.30
CA GLU A 72 7.40 -5.87 -23.01
C GLU A 72 6.32 -6.71 -23.71
N MET A 73 5.19 -6.99 -23.04
CA MET A 73 4.12 -7.78 -23.63
C MET A 73 3.50 -7.06 -24.83
N ILE A 74 3.20 -5.76 -24.70
CA ILE A 74 2.63 -4.94 -25.81
C ILE A 74 3.50 -5.02 -27.06
N ALA A 75 4.82 -4.92 -26.91
CA ALA A 75 5.73 -4.96 -28.06
C ALA A 75 5.93 -6.39 -28.61
N ARG A 76 6.15 -7.36 -27.73
CA ARG A 76 6.49 -8.73 -28.12
C ARG A 76 5.35 -9.50 -28.74
N GLU A 77 4.12 -9.30 -28.29
CA GLU A 77 2.94 -9.89 -28.95
C GLU A 77 2.80 -9.44 -30.41
N LEU A 78 3.19 -8.19 -30.71
CA LEU A 78 3.20 -7.67 -32.09
C LEU A 78 4.35 -8.29 -32.91
N VAL A 79 5.55 -8.40 -32.30
CA VAL A 79 6.71 -9.06 -32.91
C VAL A 79 6.36 -10.50 -33.33
N GLU A 80 5.75 -11.27 -32.42
CA GLU A 80 5.34 -12.66 -32.68
C GLU A 80 4.20 -12.73 -33.72
N HIS A 81 3.16 -11.92 -33.53
CA HIS A 81 1.98 -11.93 -34.41
C HIS A 81 2.31 -11.49 -35.84
N CYS A 82 3.22 -10.50 -36.00
CA CYS A 82 3.70 -10.05 -37.30
C CYS A 82 4.87 -10.90 -37.85
N ARG A 83 5.37 -11.88 -37.07
CA ARG A 83 6.47 -12.78 -37.43
C ARG A 83 7.77 -12.04 -37.79
N TYR A 84 8.06 -10.94 -37.07
CA TYR A 84 9.32 -10.21 -37.24
C TYR A 84 10.50 -11.07 -36.80
N ARG A 85 11.59 -11.08 -37.62
CA ARG A 85 12.77 -11.92 -37.42
C ARG A 85 14.07 -11.13 -37.32
N GLY A 86 14.01 -9.82 -37.51
CA GLY A 86 15.22 -8.96 -37.44
C GLY A 86 15.75 -8.81 -36.01
N PRO A 87 16.92 -8.14 -35.87
CA PRO A 87 17.50 -7.81 -34.58
C PRO A 87 16.56 -6.96 -33.73
N ILE A 88 16.56 -7.19 -32.42
CA ILE A 88 15.75 -6.45 -31.44
C ILE A 88 16.66 -5.88 -30.37
N ARG A 89 16.55 -4.58 -30.15
CA ARG A 89 17.13 -3.88 -29.00
C ARG A 89 16.05 -3.30 -28.12
N ARG A 90 16.40 -3.00 -26.89
CA ARG A 90 15.52 -2.46 -25.87
C ARG A 90 16.02 -1.11 -25.37
N LEU A 91 15.25 -0.06 -25.58
CA LEU A 91 15.42 1.23 -24.93
C LEU A 91 14.73 1.18 -23.54
N TRP A 92 15.52 1.17 -22.48
CA TRP A 92 15.04 1.09 -21.11
C TRP A 92 15.03 2.47 -20.48
N LEU A 93 13.83 3.08 -20.35
CA LEU A 93 13.66 4.44 -19.83
C LEU A 93 13.03 4.40 -18.45
N SER A 94 13.71 4.96 -17.46
CA SER A 94 13.18 5.14 -16.10
C SER A 94 12.65 6.56 -15.88
N ALA A 95 13.02 7.52 -16.75
CA ALA A 95 12.54 8.90 -16.71
C ALA A 95 12.50 9.49 -18.13
N LEU A 96 11.66 10.50 -18.36
CA LEU A 96 11.43 11.13 -19.66
C LEU A 96 12.06 12.53 -19.77
N ASP A 97 12.99 12.89 -18.89
CA ASP A 97 13.82 14.06 -19.07
C ASP A 97 14.92 13.83 -20.12
N GLU A 98 15.42 14.91 -20.69
CA GLU A 98 16.38 14.85 -21.81
C GLU A 98 17.66 14.08 -21.47
N ALA A 99 18.20 14.26 -20.27
CA ALA A 99 19.44 13.59 -19.84
C ALA A 99 19.24 12.07 -19.74
N SER A 100 18.13 11.64 -19.14
CA SER A 100 17.75 10.23 -19.02
C SER A 100 17.54 9.58 -20.38
N ILE A 101 16.88 10.27 -21.31
CA ILE A 101 16.67 9.78 -22.69
C ILE A 101 18.00 9.61 -23.41
N ARG A 102 18.90 10.62 -23.38
CA ARG A 102 20.23 10.54 -24.02
C ARG A 102 21.06 9.38 -23.47
N LYS A 103 21.06 9.21 -22.13
CA LYS A 103 21.77 8.11 -21.46
C LYS A 103 21.24 6.74 -21.89
N ALA A 104 19.91 6.57 -21.93
CA ALA A 104 19.29 5.31 -22.33
C ALA A 104 19.52 4.98 -23.81
N LEU A 105 19.50 5.98 -24.69
CA LEU A 105 19.84 5.80 -26.13
C LEU A 105 21.29 5.36 -26.33
N ALA A 106 22.22 5.87 -25.52
CA ALA A 106 23.63 5.44 -25.56
C ALA A 106 23.86 4.03 -24.99
N ALA A 107 22.90 3.50 -24.21
CA ALA A 107 22.98 2.22 -23.49
C ALA A 107 21.82 1.27 -23.86
N LEU A 108 21.54 1.13 -25.17
CA LEU A 108 20.52 0.19 -25.64
C LEU A 108 20.87 -1.24 -25.25
N LYS A 109 19.92 -1.92 -24.61
CA LYS A 109 20.08 -3.32 -24.17
C LYS A 109 19.79 -4.30 -25.30
N PRO A 110 20.42 -5.48 -25.30
CA PRO A 110 19.98 -6.59 -26.12
C PRO A 110 18.53 -6.97 -25.77
N GLY A 111 17.70 -7.24 -26.78
CA GLY A 111 16.30 -7.61 -26.55
C GLY A 111 16.12 -8.87 -25.71
N ALA A 112 17.12 -9.76 -25.66
CA ALA A 112 17.06 -10.99 -24.86
C ALA A 112 17.06 -10.72 -23.35
N GLU A 113 17.65 -9.63 -22.86
CA GLU A 113 17.73 -9.33 -21.43
C GLU A 113 16.36 -9.14 -20.76
N THR A 114 15.40 -8.63 -21.50
CA THR A 114 14.06 -8.31 -20.98
C THR A 114 12.99 -9.34 -21.39
N PHE A 115 13.39 -10.40 -22.09
CA PHE A 115 12.45 -11.39 -22.62
C PHE A 115 11.71 -12.17 -21.53
N SER A 116 12.30 -12.37 -20.36
CA SER A 116 11.64 -13.01 -19.21
C SER A 116 10.42 -12.21 -18.70
N LEU A 117 10.44 -10.88 -18.83
CA LEU A 117 9.32 -10.03 -18.44
C LEU A 117 8.09 -10.27 -19.33
N TYR A 118 8.32 -10.47 -20.64
CA TYR A 118 7.27 -10.87 -21.57
C TYR A 118 6.59 -12.17 -21.15
N HIS A 119 7.38 -13.21 -20.84
CA HIS A 119 6.81 -14.49 -20.39
C HIS A 119 6.04 -14.37 -19.08
N SER A 120 6.49 -13.53 -18.17
CA SER A 120 5.79 -13.25 -16.92
C SER A 120 4.40 -12.61 -17.19
N ALA A 121 4.34 -11.60 -18.05
CA ALA A 121 3.08 -10.96 -18.43
C ALA A 121 2.15 -11.90 -19.20
N LEU A 122 2.70 -12.68 -20.14
CA LEU A 122 1.96 -13.66 -20.93
C LEU A 122 1.35 -14.75 -20.05
N GLY A 123 2.13 -15.30 -19.11
CA GLY A 123 1.66 -16.29 -18.14
C GLY A 123 0.49 -15.75 -17.30
N ARG A 124 0.63 -14.50 -16.82
CA ARG A 124 -0.45 -13.81 -16.11
C ARG A 124 -1.70 -13.63 -16.96
N SER A 125 -1.57 -13.13 -18.17
CA SER A 125 -2.69 -12.90 -19.10
C SER A 125 -3.45 -14.19 -19.40
N ARG A 126 -2.72 -15.29 -19.64
CA ARG A 126 -3.33 -16.61 -19.88
C ARG A 126 -4.02 -17.16 -18.64
N ALA A 127 -3.43 -17.02 -17.45
CA ALA A 127 -4.05 -17.42 -16.20
C ALA A 127 -5.33 -16.61 -15.91
N ASP A 128 -5.30 -15.30 -16.16
CA ASP A 128 -6.47 -14.42 -16.00
C ASP A 128 -7.59 -14.82 -16.97
N TRP A 129 -7.24 -15.15 -18.22
CA TRP A 129 -8.23 -15.64 -19.22
C TRP A 129 -8.82 -17.00 -18.79
N LEU A 130 -7.98 -17.99 -18.44
CA LEU A 130 -8.44 -19.33 -18.05
C LEU A 130 -9.36 -19.28 -16.83
N ILE A 131 -8.95 -18.59 -15.77
CA ILE A 131 -9.75 -18.50 -14.55
C ILE A 131 -10.97 -17.63 -14.77
N GLY A 132 -10.81 -16.44 -15.34
CA GLY A 132 -11.89 -15.51 -15.58
C GLY A 132 -12.97 -16.10 -16.48
N MET A 133 -12.58 -16.69 -17.58
CA MET A 133 -13.51 -17.24 -18.57
C MET A 133 -14.27 -18.46 -18.06
N ASN A 134 -13.55 -19.44 -17.48
CA ASN A 134 -14.18 -20.66 -17.03
C ASN A 134 -14.99 -20.48 -15.75
N MET A 135 -14.43 -19.81 -14.75
CA MET A 135 -15.10 -19.63 -13.47
C MET A 135 -16.28 -18.67 -13.54
N SER A 136 -16.20 -17.59 -14.34
CA SER A 136 -17.34 -16.70 -14.54
C SER A 136 -18.52 -17.42 -15.19
N ARG A 137 -18.25 -18.28 -16.18
CA ARG A 137 -19.29 -19.12 -16.81
C ARG A 137 -19.87 -20.12 -15.82
N LEU A 138 -19.01 -20.85 -15.12
CA LEU A 138 -19.42 -21.83 -14.12
C LEU A 138 -20.35 -21.24 -13.08
N PHE A 139 -19.88 -20.19 -12.37
CA PHE A 139 -20.65 -19.60 -11.29
C PHE A 139 -21.92 -18.89 -11.80
N THR A 140 -21.88 -18.30 -13.00
CA THR A 140 -23.09 -17.73 -13.62
C THR A 140 -24.14 -18.80 -13.91
N LEU A 141 -23.73 -19.94 -14.46
CA LEU A 141 -24.65 -21.04 -14.76
C LEU A 141 -25.24 -21.67 -13.51
N LEU A 142 -24.42 -21.90 -12.48
CA LEU A 142 -24.88 -22.37 -11.18
C LEU A 142 -25.80 -21.36 -10.50
N GLY A 143 -25.46 -20.07 -10.55
CA GLY A 143 -26.31 -19.00 -10.00
C GLY A 143 -27.67 -18.93 -10.69
N ARG A 144 -27.72 -19.14 -12.01
CA ARG A 144 -29.00 -19.20 -12.75
C ARG A 144 -29.89 -20.37 -12.32
N GLN A 145 -29.30 -21.53 -12.00
CA GLN A 145 -30.05 -22.66 -11.44
C GLN A 145 -30.69 -22.33 -10.08
N SER A 146 -30.07 -21.41 -9.32
CA SER A 146 -30.58 -20.91 -8.04
C SER A 146 -31.43 -19.61 -8.20
N GLY A 147 -31.86 -19.26 -9.42
CA GLY A 147 -32.72 -18.10 -9.69
C GLY A 147 -32.00 -16.76 -9.85
N TYR A 148 -30.66 -16.72 -9.82
CA TYR A 148 -29.90 -15.47 -10.05
C TYR A 148 -29.95 -15.06 -11.53
N GLN A 149 -30.33 -13.81 -11.79
CA GLN A 149 -30.38 -13.26 -13.13
C GLN A 149 -29.25 -12.24 -13.32
N GLY A 150 -28.19 -12.65 -13.98
CA GLY A 150 -27.03 -11.80 -14.22
C GLY A 150 -25.79 -12.61 -14.55
N VAL A 151 -24.66 -11.94 -14.63
CA VAL A 151 -23.34 -12.56 -14.75
C VAL A 151 -22.62 -12.45 -13.41
N LEU A 152 -22.08 -13.56 -12.93
CA LEU A 152 -21.22 -13.61 -11.76
C LEU A 152 -19.75 -13.62 -12.22
N PRO A 153 -19.12 -12.45 -12.36
CA PRO A 153 -17.75 -12.38 -12.83
C PRO A 153 -16.80 -12.91 -11.74
N VAL A 154 -15.88 -13.76 -12.15
CA VAL A 154 -14.80 -14.27 -11.28
C VAL A 154 -13.47 -13.88 -11.89
N GLY A 155 -12.57 -13.36 -11.06
CA GLY A 155 -11.24 -12.98 -11.49
C GLY A 155 -10.20 -13.37 -10.46
N ARG A 156 -9.00 -13.68 -10.92
CA ARG A 156 -7.89 -14.14 -10.09
C ARG A 156 -7.45 -13.11 -9.03
N VAL A 157 -7.64 -11.82 -9.31
CA VAL A 157 -7.32 -10.73 -8.38
C VAL A 157 -8.59 -10.17 -7.74
N GLN A 158 -9.59 -9.82 -8.54
CA GLN A 158 -10.79 -9.14 -8.04
C GLN A 158 -11.59 -9.97 -7.03
N THR A 159 -11.72 -11.29 -7.25
CA THR A 159 -12.54 -12.14 -6.35
C THR A 159 -11.89 -12.33 -4.98
N PRO A 160 -10.58 -12.63 -4.85
CA PRO A 160 -9.92 -12.62 -3.55
C PRO A 160 -9.93 -11.26 -2.85
N THR A 161 -9.78 -10.17 -3.60
CA THR A 161 -9.87 -8.81 -3.05
C THR A 161 -11.26 -8.52 -2.49
N LEU A 162 -12.31 -8.86 -3.25
CA LEU A 162 -13.70 -8.75 -2.80
C LEU A 162 -13.93 -9.58 -1.53
N ARG A 163 -13.38 -10.80 -1.46
CA ARG A 163 -13.49 -11.66 -0.28
C ARG A 163 -12.90 -11.01 0.96
N LEU A 164 -11.73 -10.36 0.85
CA LEU A 164 -11.13 -9.63 1.97
C LEU A 164 -12.05 -8.52 2.49
N VAL A 165 -12.67 -7.75 1.57
CA VAL A 165 -13.59 -6.67 1.93
C VAL A 165 -14.84 -7.25 2.60
N VAL A 166 -15.45 -8.29 2.03
CA VAL A 166 -16.65 -8.94 2.59
C VAL A 166 -16.37 -9.52 3.97
N ASP A 167 -15.23 -10.18 4.17
CA ASP A 167 -14.86 -10.71 5.49
C ASP A 167 -14.65 -9.60 6.51
N ARG A 168 -14.12 -8.45 6.10
CA ARG A 168 -13.99 -7.26 6.94
C ARG A 168 -15.36 -6.70 7.31
N ASP A 169 -16.25 -6.55 6.35
CA ASP A 169 -17.62 -6.03 6.58
C ASP A 169 -18.40 -6.95 7.52
N ARG A 170 -18.28 -8.27 7.36
CA ARG A 170 -18.84 -9.25 8.28
C ARG A 170 -18.26 -9.13 9.68
N SER A 171 -16.92 -9.01 9.79
CA SER A 171 -16.24 -8.79 11.08
C SER A 171 -16.72 -7.51 11.79
N ILE A 172 -17.12 -6.48 11.03
CA ILE A 172 -17.68 -5.24 11.58
C ILE A 172 -19.14 -5.45 11.99
N ALA A 173 -19.94 -6.10 11.14
CA ALA A 173 -21.36 -6.33 11.38
C ALA A 173 -21.61 -7.26 12.58
N ASP A 174 -20.79 -8.31 12.72
CA ASP A 174 -20.89 -9.31 13.77
C ASP A 174 -20.12 -8.91 15.04
N PHE A 175 -19.52 -7.70 15.06
CA PHE A 175 -18.72 -7.25 16.20
C PHE A 175 -19.57 -6.97 17.42
N VAL A 176 -19.22 -7.60 18.55
CA VAL A 176 -19.84 -7.36 19.85
C VAL A 176 -18.87 -6.53 20.70
N PRO A 177 -19.23 -5.29 21.06
CA PRO A 177 -18.41 -4.47 21.94
C PRO A 177 -18.26 -5.11 23.33
N VAL A 178 -17.06 -5.13 23.85
CA VAL A 178 -16.75 -5.59 25.21
C VAL A 178 -16.31 -4.39 26.04
N PRO A 179 -16.88 -4.17 27.25
CA PRO A 179 -16.42 -3.10 28.12
C PRO A 179 -15.05 -3.43 28.70
N PHE A 180 -14.23 -2.40 28.89
CA PHE A 180 -12.97 -2.50 29.60
C PHE A 180 -12.65 -1.19 30.31
N TRP A 181 -11.79 -1.27 31.32
CA TRP A 181 -11.50 -0.14 32.18
C TRP A 181 -10.01 0.22 32.12
N ALA A 182 -9.74 1.51 32.12
CA ALA A 182 -8.40 2.06 32.15
C ALA A 182 -8.32 3.21 33.17
N ILE A 183 -7.16 3.41 33.73
CA ILE A 183 -6.93 4.50 34.68
C ILE A 183 -5.70 5.26 34.22
N ASP A 184 -5.86 6.57 34.02
CA ASP A 184 -4.76 7.50 33.86
C ASP A 184 -4.54 8.26 35.15
N VAL A 185 -3.30 8.32 35.60
CA VAL A 185 -2.88 9.06 36.79
C VAL A 185 -1.99 10.22 36.37
N ASP A 186 -2.44 11.43 36.65
CA ASP A 186 -1.63 12.62 36.44
C ASP A 186 -0.70 12.79 37.62
N LEU A 187 0.60 12.79 37.31
CA LEU A 187 1.68 12.92 38.26
C LEU A 187 2.40 14.25 38.09
N LEU A 188 2.96 14.77 39.18
CA LEU A 188 3.73 16.00 39.20
C LEU A 188 5.11 15.76 39.82
N HIS A 189 6.17 16.14 39.12
CA HIS A 189 7.53 16.14 39.65
C HIS A 189 8.25 17.45 39.30
N ASN A 190 8.74 18.16 40.30
CA ASN A 190 9.41 19.46 40.14
C ASN A 190 8.56 20.47 39.32
N GLY A 191 7.24 20.49 39.53
CA GLY A 191 6.33 21.38 38.83
C GLY A 191 6.00 20.94 37.38
N ILE A 192 6.55 19.85 36.89
CA ILE A 192 6.30 19.33 35.53
C ILE A 192 5.24 18.22 35.58
N PRO A 193 4.06 18.42 34.97
CA PRO A 193 3.02 17.41 34.91
C PRO A 193 3.29 16.35 33.83
N PHE A 194 2.92 15.11 34.11
CA PHE A 194 2.92 14.02 33.15
C PHE A 194 1.90 12.96 33.55
N THR A 195 1.50 12.10 32.62
CA THR A 195 0.48 11.08 32.86
C THR A 195 1.11 9.68 32.86
N ALA A 196 0.78 8.88 33.85
CA ALA A 196 1.07 7.46 33.95
C ALA A 196 -0.22 6.64 33.79
N GLN A 197 -0.12 5.48 33.15
CA GLN A 197 -1.25 4.56 32.96
C GLN A 197 -1.16 3.40 33.92
N TRP A 198 -2.26 3.06 34.54
CA TRP A 198 -2.36 1.88 35.38
C TRP A 198 -2.13 0.60 34.57
N ARG A 199 -1.43 -0.33 35.16
CA ARG A 199 -1.15 -1.65 34.58
C ARG A 199 -1.88 -2.69 35.43
N ALA A 200 -3.06 -3.06 34.97
CA ALA A 200 -3.85 -4.10 35.64
C ALA A 200 -3.09 -5.43 35.67
N PRO A 201 -3.34 -6.27 36.71
CA PRO A 201 -2.82 -7.63 36.76
C PRO A 201 -3.21 -8.43 35.52
N SER A 202 -2.29 -9.28 35.02
CA SER A 202 -2.46 -9.99 33.76
C SER A 202 -3.64 -10.97 33.70
N ASP A 203 -4.03 -11.51 34.87
CA ASP A 203 -5.19 -12.40 35.02
C ASP A 203 -6.53 -11.69 34.92
N ALA A 204 -6.55 -10.36 35.07
CA ALA A 204 -7.72 -9.50 34.88
C ALA A 204 -7.78 -8.88 33.47
N CYS A 205 -6.81 -9.18 32.59
CA CYS A 205 -6.67 -8.57 31.27
C CYS A 205 -6.96 -9.54 30.12
N ASP A 206 -7.35 -8.98 28.99
CA ASP A 206 -7.39 -9.71 27.72
C ASP A 206 -6.02 -9.71 27.01
N ASP A 207 -5.96 -10.33 25.80
CA ASP A 207 -4.75 -10.43 24.97
C ASP A 207 -4.17 -9.07 24.53
N GLN A 208 -4.87 -7.97 24.77
CA GLN A 208 -4.44 -6.60 24.46
C GLN A 208 -4.14 -5.77 25.71
N ASP A 209 -3.89 -6.42 26.85
CA ASP A 209 -3.63 -5.77 28.14
C ASP A 209 -4.76 -4.83 28.61
N ARG A 210 -6.03 -5.09 28.24
CA ARG A 210 -7.19 -4.31 28.66
C ARG A 210 -7.85 -4.98 29.87
N CYS A 211 -8.04 -4.24 30.96
CA CYS A 211 -8.69 -4.77 32.15
C CYS A 211 -10.18 -5.01 31.89
N LEU A 212 -10.66 -6.25 32.11
CA LEU A 212 -12.04 -6.65 31.96
C LEU A 212 -12.80 -6.73 33.31
N ASN A 213 -12.14 -6.40 34.43
CA ASN A 213 -12.71 -6.45 35.76
C ASN A 213 -12.97 -5.04 36.32
N GLN A 214 -14.23 -4.60 36.29
CA GLN A 214 -14.62 -3.26 36.74
C GLN A 214 -14.37 -3.06 38.23
N ALA A 215 -14.70 -4.05 39.07
CA ALA A 215 -14.55 -3.92 40.52
C ALA A 215 -13.08 -3.75 40.91
N LEU A 216 -12.17 -4.51 40.29
CA LEU A 216 -10.74 -4.37 40.47
C LEU A 216 -10.24 -2.99 40.04
N ALA A 217 -10.67 -2.50 38.87
CA ALA A 217 -10.29 -1.18 38.39
C ALA A 217 -10.79 -0.05 39.30
N GLN A 218 -12.02 -0.18 39.85
CA GLN A 218 -12.56 0.80 40.82
C GLN A 218 -11.80 0.79 42.14
N GLN A 219 -11.42 -0.38 42.65
CA GLN A 219 -10.60 -0.51 43.87
C GLN A 219 -9.24 0.14 43.67
N ALA A 220 -8.57 -0.17 42.54
CA ALA A 220 -7.28 0.44 42.20
C ALA A 220 -7.37 1.97 42.08
N ALA A 221 -8.42 2.49 41.39
CA ALA A 221 -8.62 3.92 41.28
C ALA A 221 -8.83 4.60 42.64
N THR A 222 -9.59 3.95 43.54
CA THR A 222 -9.84 4.46 44.90
C THR A 222 -8.56 4.48 45.72
N ALA A 223 -7.79 3.41 45.69
CA ALA A 223 -6.49 3.33 46.40
C ALA A 223 -5.54 4.43 45.91
N MET A 224 -5.42 4.61 44.58
CA MET A 224 -4.52 5.63 44.00
C MET A 224 -5.00 7.06 44.28
N LYS A 225 -6.33 7.32 44.34
CA LYS A 225 -6.86 8.63 44.76
C LYS A 225 -6.54 9.00 46.19
N GLY A 226 -6.41 8.02 47.06
CA GLY A 226 -6.02 8.22 48.47
C GLY A 226 -4.51 8.38 48.65
N ALA A 227 -3.71 8.10 47.63
CA ALA A 227 -2.26 8.19 47.72
C ALA A 227 -1.77 9.63 47.49
N ALA A 228 -0.85 10.10 48.32
CA ALA A 228 -0.20 11.41 48.18
C ALA A 228 0.84 11.41 47.04
N SER A 229 1.51 10.27 46.82
CA SER A 229 2.61 10.15 45.86
C SER A 229 2.63 8.76 45.19
N ALA A 230 3.32 8.68 44.06
CA ALA A 230 3.74 7.47 43.37
C ALA A 230 5.26 7.43 43.31
N ARG A 231 5.88 6.28 43.69
CA ARG A 231 7.32 6.10 43.73
C ARG A 231 7.84 5.42 42.48
N VAL A 232 8.87 5.93 41.85
CA VAL A 232 9.54 5.30 40.69
C VAL A 232 10.23 4.02 41.14
N VAL A 233 9.77 2.86 40.67
CA VAL A 233 10.33 1.55 40.98
C VAL A 233 11.32 1.09 39.92
N LYS A 234 11.13 1.52 38.67
CA LYS A 234 12.02 1.18 37.56
C LYS A 234 12.05 2.31 36.54
N LEU A 235 13.23 2.61 36.04
CA LEU A 235 13.45 3.61 34.98
C LEU A 235 14.35 3.01 33.91
N LYS A 236 13.94 3.16 32.65
CA LYS A 236 14.72 2.72 31.50
C LYS A 236 14.64 3.77 30.41
N THR A 237 15.81 4.26 29.97
CA THR A 237 15.90 5.14 28.79
C THR A 237 16.67 4.44 27.69
N GLU A 238 16.11 4.43 26.50
CA GLU A 238 16.70 3.83 25.32
C GLU A 238 16.78 4.83 24.18
N ARG A 239 17.94 4.94 23.54
CA ARG A 239 18.12 5.71 22.32
C ARG A 239 17.50 4.94 21.16
N MET A 240 16.42 5.49 20.60
CA MET A 240 15.72 4.95 19.45
C MET A 240 16.19 5.65 18.17
N ARG A 241 16.40 4.87 17.11
CA ARG A 241 16.79 5.36 15.80
C ARG A 241 15.80 4.89 14.75
N GLU A 242 15.12 5.83 14.10
CA GLU A 242 14.23 5.55 12.99
C GLU A 242 14.94 5.94 11.69
N VAL A 243 15.20 4.95 10.85
CA VAL A 243 15.78 5.17 9.51
C VAL A 243 14.77 5.84 8.58
N ALA A 244 15.27 6.57 7.59
CA ALA A 244 14.40 7.14 6.56
C ALA A 244 13.56 6.05 5.87
N PRO A 245 12.26 6.32 5.65
CA PRO A 245 11.44 5.44 4.82
C PRO A 245 11.98 5.43 3.39
N LEU A 246 11.85 4.29 2.69
CA LEU A 246 12.28 4.18 1.29
C LEU A 246 11.55 5.19 0.40
N PRO A 247 12.12 5.62 -0.73
CA PRO A 247 11.37 6.21 -1.82
C PRO A 247 10.08 5.44 -2.11
N PHE A 248 9.12 6.07 -2.73
CA PHE A 248 7.85 5.42 -3.02
C PHE A 248 7.97 4.36 -4.12
N ASP A 249 7.31 3.24 -3.95
CA ASP A 249 6.68 2.46 -5.00
C ASP A 249 5.23 2.94 -5.19
N LEU A 250 4.54 2.46 -6.23
CA LEU A 250 3.17 2.91 -6.51
C LEU A 250 2.21 2.57 -5.37
N GLY A 251 2.28 1.35 -4.82
CA GLY A 251 1.38 0.91 -3.76
C GLY A 251 1.52 1.76 -2.50
N THR A 252 2.75 2.00 -2.05
CA THR A 252 3.03 2.87 -0.90
C THR A 252 2.64 4.33 -1.17
N LEU A 253 2.79 4.82 -2.41
CA LEU A 253 2.34 6.17 -2.78
C LEU A 253 0.82 6.28 -2.68
N GLN A 254 0.08 5.31 -3.23
CA GLN A 254 -1.38 5.25 -3.16
C GLN A 254 -1.88 5.18 -1.72
N GLU A 255 -1.25 4.38 -0.88
CA GLU A 255 -1.57 4.28 0.55
C GLU A 255 -1.41 5.63 1.26
N VAL A 256 -0.26 6.30 1.07
CA VAL A 256 0.00 7.59 1.71
C VAL A 256 -0.91 8.69 1.16
N CYS A 257 -1.17 8.72 -0.15
CA CYS A 257 -2.11 9.66 -0.75
C CYS A 257 -3.54 9.45 -0.26
N SER A 258 -3.99 8.22 -0.10
CA SER A 258 -5.30 7.91 0.48
C SER A 258 -5.41 8.41 1.92
N LYS A 259 -4.41 8.12 2.77
CA LYS A 259 -4.40 8.51 4.19
C LYS A 259 -4.24 10.01 4.42
N LYS A 260 -3.44 10.67 3.60
CA LYS A 260 -3.04 12.08 3.81
C LYS A 260 -3.84 13.08 2.99
N LEU A 261 -4.22 12.69 1.77
CA LEU A 261 -4.85 13.57 0.79
C LEU A 261 -6.28 13.15 0.44
N GLY A 262 -6.74 11.99 0.95
CA GLY A 262 -8.06 11.45 0.63
C GLY A 262 -8.23 11.04 -0.85
N LEU A 263 -7.12 10.77 -1.55
CA LEU A 263 -7.15 10.38 -2.96
C LEU A 263 -7.41 8.89 -3.12
N GLY A 264 -8.20 8.52 -4.12
CA GLY A 264 -8.37 7.13 -4.54
C GLY A 264 -7.11 6.58 -5.22
N ALA A 265 -6.99 5.25 -5.29
CA ALA A 265 -5.83 4.60 -5.88
C ALA A 265 -5.66 4.93 -7.37
N GLN A 266 -6.77 4.94 -8.15
CA GLN A 266 -6.73 5.29 -9.56
C GLN A 266 -6.38 6.78 -9.76
N GLU A 267 -6.98 7.67 -9.00
CA GLU A 267 -6.68 9.10 -9.06
C GLU A 267 -5.21 9.40 -8.74
N THR A 268 -4.64 8.70 -7.74
CA THR A 268 -3.21 8.82 -7.43
C THR A 268 -2.33 8.36 -8.59
N LEU A 269 -2.69 7.25 -9.25
CA LEU A 269 -1.99 6.77 -10.44
C LEU A 269 -2.07 7.78 -11.58
N ASP A 270 -3.24 8.33 -11.87
CA ASP A 270 -3.44 9.29 -12.96
C ASP A 270 -2.63 10.57 -12.73
N ILE A 271 -2.58 11.05 -11.48
CA ILE A 271 -1.73 12.18 -11.09
C ILE A 271 -0.24 11.84 -11.27
N ALA A 272 0.20 10.68 -10.80
CA ALA A 272 1.59 10.26 -10.93
C ALA A 272 1.98 10.06 -12.40
N GLN A 273 1.07 9.53 -13.22
CA GLN A 273 1.27 9.41 -14.67
C GLN A 273 1.42 10.79 -15.33
N ALA A 274 0.60 11.77 -14.95
CA ALA A 274 0.72 13.15 -15.44
C ALA A 274 2.06 13.79 -15.00
N LEU A 275 2.50 13.57 -13.76
CA LEU A 275 3.79 14.05 -13.26
C LEU A 275 4.96 13.47 -14.06
N TYR A 276 4.85 12.22 -14.52
CA TYR A 276 5.85 11.53 -15.33
C TYR A 276 5.80 11.95 -16.81
N GLU A 277 4.64 11.87 -17.47
CA GLU A 277 4.51 12.07 -18.92
C GLU A 277 4.43 13.54 -19.33
N THR A 278 3.59 14.31 -18.63
CA THR A 278 3.28 15.69 -19.01
C THR A 278 4.29 16.67 -18.40
N TYR A 279 4.52 16.54 -17.09
CA TYR A 279 5.40 17.45 -16.36
C TYR A 279 6.85 17.00 -16.35
N LYS A 280 7.13 15.69 -16.49
CA LYS A 280 8.46 15.08 -16.54
C LYS A 280 9.29 15.30 -15.27
N VAL A 281 8.62 15.51 -14.14
CA VAL A 281 9.23 15.89 -12.86
C VAL A 281 9.48 14.71 -11.92
N ILE A 282 9.02 13.52 -12.26
CA ILE A 282 9.30 12.27 -11.53
C ILE A 282 9.74 11.16 -12.46
N THR A 283 10.32 10.10 -11.88
CA THR A 283 10.64 8.85 -12.58
C THR A 283 9.38 8.00 -12.77
N TYR A 284 9.50 6.86 -13.45
CA TYR A 284 8.38 5.98 -13.83
C TYR A 284 7.48 5.61 -12.64
N PRO A 285 6.18 5.90 -12.72
CA PRO A 285 5.30 5.84 -11.56
C PRO A 285 4.76 4.44 -11.23
N ARG A 286 4.77 3.49 -12.18
CA ARG A 286 4.26 2.13 -11.94
C ARG A 286 5.32 1.20 -11.37
N SER A 287 6.24 1.75 -10.58
CA SER A 287 7.28 0.97 -9.92
C SER A 287 6.70 0.18 -8.74
N ASP A 288 7.15 -1.06 -8.61
CA ASP A 288 6.90 -1.95 -7.48
C ASP A 288 8.08 -2.01 -6.49
N CYS A 289 9.04 -1.10 -6.65
CA CYS A 289 10.29 -1.07 -5.91
C CYS A 289 10.51 0.30 -5.26
N GLY A 290 10.92 0.31 -4.01
CA GLY A 290 11.31 1.52 -3.28
C GLY A 290 12.83 1.73 -3.19
N PHE A 291 13.64 0.86 -3.82
CA PHE A 291 15.10 0.98 -3.80
C PHE A 291 15.63 1.74 -5.01
N LEU A 292 16.84 2.26 -4.89
CA LEU A 292 17.53 3.05 -5.92
C LEU A 292 18.84 2.37 -6.30
N PRO A 293 19.22 2.40 -7.60
CA PRO A 293 20.51 1.87 -8.03
C PRO A 293 21.66 2.79 -7.61
N LEU A 294 22.79 2.21 -7.23
CA LEU A 294 23.98 2.96 -6.83
C LEU A 294 24.47 3.90 -7.93
N SER A 295 24.28 3.55 -9.20
CA SER A 295 24.68 4.39 -10.34
C SER A 295 23.96 5.75 -10.35
N GLN A 296 22.73 5.86 -9.84
CA GLN A 296 22.01 7.13 -9.75
C GLN A 296 22.42 8.01 -8.56
N HIS A 297 23.17 7.47 -7.60
CA HIS A 297 23.67 8.27 -6.49
C HIS A 297 24.56 9.42 -6.94
N SER A 298 25.32 9.23 -8.00
CA SER A 298 26.16 10.28 -8.59
C SER A 298 25.35 11.45 -9.20
N GLU A 299 24.08 11.23 -9.53
CA GLU A 299 23.17 12.24 -10.08
C GLU A 299 22.50 13.07 -8.97
N ALA A 300 22.51 12.57 -7.73
CA ALA A 300 21.82 13.18 -6.59
C ALA A 300 22.21 14.65 -6.32
N PRO A 301 23.50 15.04 -6.35
CA PRO A 301 23.87 16.46 -6.14
C PRO A 301 23.20 17.40 -7.13
N GLY A 302 23.12 17.01 -8.41
CA GLY A 302 22.45 17.77 -9.46
C GLY A 302 20.93 17.90 -9.25
N ILE A 303 20.29 16.78 -8.87
CA ILE A 303 18.85 16.77 -8.56
C ILE A 303 18.56 17.64 -7.35
N LEU A 304 19.33 17.54 -6.27
CA LEU A 304 19.16 18.35 -5.05
C LEU A 304 19.33 19.84 -5.33
N ALA A 305 20.33 20.21 -6.15
CA ALA A 305 20.54 21.59 -6.57
C ALA A 305 19.35 22.12 -7.37
N ALA A 306 18.84 21.35 -8.33
CA ALA A 306 17.68 21.72 -9.14
C ALA A 306 16.41 21.87 -8.30
N LEU A 307 16.19 20.99 -7.33
CA LEU A 307 15.05 21.07 -6.41
C LEU A 307 15.08 22.35 -5.56
N ARG A 308 16.26 22.71 -5.04
CA ARG A 308 16.43 23.95 -4.25
C ARG A 308 16.22 25.20 -5.09
N GLN A 309 16.75 25.21 -6.32
CA GLN A 309 16.55 26.33 -7.23
C GLN A 309 15.07 26.57 -7.54
N ALA A 310 14.28 25.49 -7.60
CA ALA A 310 12.84 25.56 -7.92
C ALA A 310 11.94 25.83 -6.71
N ASP A 311 12.41 25.61 -5.48
CA ASP A 311 11.62 25.80 -4.26
C ASP A 311 12.53 26.27 -3.12
N SER A 312 12.50 27.58 -2.85
CA SER A 312 13.29 28.23 -1.79
C SER A 312 12.92 27.75 -0.38
N SER A 313 11.75 27.12 -0.18
CA SER A 313 11.40 26.53 1.13
C SER A 313 12.37 25.43 1.56
N LEU A 314 13.12 24.86 0.62
CA LEU A 314 14.15 23.87 0.88
C LEU A 314 15.46 24.44 1.40
N ASP A 315 15.64 25.77 1.38
CA ASP A 315 16.85 26.41 1.94
C ASP A 315 17.00 26.15 3.43
N ALA A 316 15.89 25.97 4.15
CA ALA A 316 15.89 25.57 5.56
C ALA A 316 16.53 24.18 5.79
N LEU A 317 16.62 23.34 4.76
CA LEU A 317 17.23 22.01 4.83
C LEU A 317 18.71 22.01 4.42
N GLN A 318 19.23 23.12 3.85
CA GLN A 318 20.56 23.16 3.22
C GLN A 318 21.69 22.66 4.13
N GLY A 319 21.68 23.07 5.39
CA GLY A 319 22.73 22.68 6.37
C GLY A 319 22.63 21.23 6.87
N TYR A 320 21.56 20.52 6.54
CA TYR A 320 21.29 19.16 7.01
C TYR A 320 21.38 18.11 5.89
N LEU A 321 21.22 18.52 4.62
CA LEU A 321 21.29 17.63 3.47
C LEU A 321 22.74 17.28 3.14
N ASP A 322 23.06 16.00 3.21
CA ASP A 322 24.37 15.46 2.81
C ASP A 322 24.22 14.65 1.52
N PRO A 323 24.61 15.21 0.36
CA PRO A 323 24.51 14.53 -0.93
C PRO A 323 25.34 13.25 -1.02
N GLN A 324 26.38 13.10 -0.17
CA GLN A 324 27.22 11.90 -0.13
C GLN A 324 26.64 10.78 0.72
N ARG A 325 25.60 11.06 1.49
CA ARG A 325 24.96 10.06 2.33
C ARG A 325 24.34 8.95 1.51
N ARG A 326 24.70 7.73 1.83
CA ARG A 326 24.07 6.52 1.27
C ARG A 326 23.14 5.91 2.29
N SER A 327 21.84 6.19 2.18
CA SER A 327 20.82 5.52 2.98
C SER A 327 20.67 4.07 2.52
N ARG A 328 19.85 3.29 3.25
CA ARG A 328 19.50 1.92 2.86
C ARG A 328 18.75 1.79 1.53
N ALA A 329 18.26 2.91 0.98
CA ALA A 329 17.56 2.92 -0.29
C ALA A 329 18.48 2.60 -1.48
N TRP A 330 19.77 2.94 -1.38
CA TRP A 330 20.76 2.71 -2.43
C TRP A 330 21.27 1.26 -2.39
N ASN A 331 20.61 0.37 -3.16
CA ASN A 331 20.91 -1.06 -3.13
C ASN A 331 20.56 -1.76 -4.45
N ASP A 332 21.57 -1.99 -5.29
CA ASP A 332 21.41 -2.64 -6.61
C ASP A 332 20.78 -4.03 -6.50
N ALA A 333 21.10 -4.80 -5.45
CA ALA A 333 20.60 -6.17 -5.30
C ALA A 333 19.08 -6.23 -5.03
N LYS A 334 18.48 -5.11 -4.61
CA LYS A 334 17.05 -4.98 -4.31
C LYS A 334 16.29 -4.16 -5.35
N VAL A 335 16.97 -3.62 -6.35
CA VAL A 335 16.32 -2.99 -7.50
C VAL A 335 15.85 -4.10 -8.43
N SER A 336 14.56 -4.12 -8.72
CA SER A 336 13.92 -5.05 -9.67
C SER A 336 14.01 -4.52 -11.11
N ALA A 337 12.96 -4.65 -11.87
CA ALA A 337 12.85 -4.02 -13.20
C ALA A 337 12.83 -2.47 -13.12
N HIS A 338 12.33 -1.94 -12.01
CA HIS A 338 12.23 -0.52 -11.74
C HIS A 338 12.94 -0.16 -10.44
N HIS A 339 13.20 1.13 -10.27
CA HIS A 339 13.66 1.72 -9.01
C HIS A 339 12.55 2.60 -8.40
N GLY A 340 12.78 3.09 -7.19
CA GLY A 340 11.83 3.95 -6.48
C GLY A 340 11.44 5.20 -7.28
N ILE A 341 10.22 5.67 -7.06
CA ILE A 341 9.70 6.91 -7.66
C ILE A 341 10.40 8.09 -6.99
N ILE A 342 11.18 8.84 -7.76
CA ILE A 342 11.97 9.98 -7.28
C ILE A 342 11.78 11.20 -8.19
N PRO A 343 12.08 12.43 -7.72
CA PRO A 343 12.13 13.60 -8.56
C PRO A 343 13.22 13.49 -9.63
N THR A 344 13.00 14.16 -10.77
CA THR A 344 14.02 14.39 -11.82
C THR A 344 14.65 15.78 -11.65
N ALA A 345 15.70 16.06 -12.42
CA ALA A 345 16.30 17.39 -12.50
C ALA A 345 15.45 18.43 -13.26
N ALA A 346 14.31 18.03 -13.84
CA ALA A 346 13.41 18.91 -14.61
C ALA A 346 12.56 19.86 -13.73
N ALA A 347 13.17 20.44 -12.71
CA ALA A 347 12.52 21.26 -11.69
C ALA A 347 11.82 22.52 -12.23
N LYS A 348 12.17 23.02 -13.43
CA LYS A 348 11.55 24.20 -14.06
C LYS A 348 10.04 24.06 -14.29
N ASN A 349 9.53 22.84 -14.32
CA ASN A 349 8.10 22.59 -14.53
C ASN A 349 7.26 22.62 -13.23
N LEU A 350 7.87 22.81 -12.07
CA LEU A 350 7.17 22.79 -10.78
C LEU A 350 6.18 23.95 -10.61
N GLU A 351 6.46 25.10 -11.23
CA GLU A 351 5.54 26.25 -11.20
C GLU A 351 4.18 25.93 -11.83
N ARG A 352 4.16 25.01 -12.79
CA ARG A 352 2.94 24.57 -13.49
C ARG A 352 2.09 23.59 -12.68
N LEU A 353 2.63 23.05 -11.59
CA LEU A 353 1.91 22.13 -10.72
C LEU A 353 0.94 22.90 -9.82
N SER A 354 -0.30 22.43 -9.77
CA SER A 354 -1.34 22.99 -8.91
C SER A 354 -2.04 21.92 -8.11
N GLY A 355 -2.67 22.30 -7.01
CA GLY A 355 -3.56 21.46 -6.24
C GLY A 355 -2.98 20.06 -5.93
N LYS A 356 -3.71 19.02 -6.33
CA LYS A 356 -3.39 17.62 -6.07
C LYS A 356 -2.04 17.18 -6.67
N HIS A 357 -1.69 17.67 -7.87
CA HIS A 357 -0.40 17.33 -8.50
C HIS A 357 0.77 17.82 -7.66
N ARG A 358 0.70 19.05 -7.17
CA ARG A 358 1.72 19.61 -6.27
C ARG A 358 1.81 18.83 -4.96
N ALA A 359 0.66 18.47 -4.38
CA ALA A 359 0.63 17.72 -3.12
C ALA A 359 1.29 16.32 -3.26
N VAL A 360 0.95 15.57 -4.32
CA VAL A 360 1.55 14.25 -4.59
C VAL A 360 3.05 14.39 -4.88
N TYR A 361 3.44 15.36 -5.71
CA TYR A 361 4.85 15.64 -5.97
C TYR A 361 5.63 15.96 -4.70
N THR A 362 5.05 16.77 -3.80
CA THR A 362 5.68 17.16 -2.53
C THR A 362 5.94 15.93 -1.64
N LEU A 363 5.03 14.94 -1.62
CA LEU A 363 5.24 13.67 -0.92
C LEU A 363 6.44 12.90 -1.50
N ILE A 364 6.49 12.77 -2.83
CA ILE A 364 7.58 12.07 -3.54
C ILE A 364 8.91 12.75 -3.25
N ARG A 365 8.96 14.07 -3.38
CA ARG A 365 10.14 14.89 -3.08
C ARG A 365 10.60 14.70 -1.64
N ALA A 366 9.69 14.75 -0.68
CA ALA A 366 10.01 14.61 0.75
C ALA A 366 10.67 13.24 1.05
N ARG A 367 10.16 12.16 0.45
CA ARG A 367 10.75 10.81 0.59
C ARG A 367 12.15 10.73 -0.03
N TYR A 368 12.39 11.40 -1.14
CA TYR A 368 13.70 11.47 -1.77
C TYR A 368 14.70 12.27 -0.91
N LEU A 369 14.32 13.48 -0.47
CA LEU A 369 15.14 14.32 0.40
C LEU A 369 15.50 13.61 1.72
N ALA A 370 14.59 12.80 2.26
CA ALA A 370 14.82 12.01 3.45
C ALA A 370 16.02 11.05 3.34
N GLN A 371 16.42 10.64 2.12
CA GLN A 371 17.55 9.75 1.92
C GLN A 371 18.91 10.42 2.18
N PHE A 372 18.95 11.73 2.22
CA PHE A 372 20.15 12.56 2.41
C PHE A 372 20.21 13.22 3.79
N LEU A 373 19.26 12.90 4.67
CA LEU A 373 19.16 13.42 6.03
C LEU A 373 19.56 12.36 7.06
N PRO A 374 20.01 12.74 8.26
CA PRO A 374 20.32 11.79 9.33
C PRO A 374 19.07 11.01 9.76
N ASN A 375 19.28 9.94 10.51
CA ASN A 375 18.18 9.22 11.13
C ASN A 375 17.43 10.14 12.10
N HIS A 376 16.11 9.88 12.28
CA HIS A 376 15.39 10.47 13.39
C HIS A 376 15.78 9.75 14.67
N GLU A 377 16.35 10.49 15.64
CA GLU A 377 16.77 9.94 16.92
C GLU A 377 16.01 10.57 18.07
N TYR A 378 15.59 9.73 19.00
CA TYR A 378 14.92 10.17 20.22
C TYR A 378 15.20 9.22 21.36
N ASP A 379 15.20 9.76 22.56
CA ASP A 379 15.21 8.97 23.78
C ASP A 379 13.77 8.59 24.16
N ARG A 380 13.55 7.30 24.32
CA ARG A 380 12.31 6.75 24.86
C ARG A 380 12.59 6.37 26.31
N THR A 381 11.98 7.13 27.22
CA THR A 381 12.05 6.84 28.66
C THR A 381 10.77 6.14 29.10
N GLN A 382 10.91 4.99 29.72
CA GLN A 382 9.84 4.27 30.39
C GLN A 382 10.12 4.30 31.90
N ALA A 383 9.14 4.80 32.66
CA ALA A 383 9.18 4.80 34.11
C ALA A 383 8.00 3.96 34.62
N ASP A 384 8.30 2.99 35.47
CA ASP A 384 7.30 2.19 36.20
C ASP A 384 7.23 2.70 37.63
N PHE A 385 6.02 2.85 38.15
CA PHE A 385 5.77 3.40 39.48
C PHE A 385 4.94 2.41 40.32
N ASP A 386 5.13 2.51 41.63
CA ASP A 386 4.20 1.98 42.62
C ASP A 386 3.40 3.14 43.21
N CYS A 387 2.08 3.03 43.20
CA CYS A 387 1.15 3.99 43.78
C CYS A 387 0.13 3.25 44.65
N ALA A 388 0.31 3.28 45.96
CA ALA A 388 -0.53 2.53 46.90
C ALA A 388 -0.63 1.01 46.61
N GLY A 389 0.46 0.39 46.14
CA GLY A 389 0.50 -1.03 45.75
C GLY A 389 0.08 -1.31 44.30
N GLU A 390 -0.36 -0.29 43.58
CA GLU A 390 -0.79 -0.40 42.17
C GLU A 390 0.34 -0.01 41.22
N ALA A 391 0.53 -0.83 40.17
CA ALA A 391 1.56 -0.59 39.16
C ALA A 391 1.13 0.43 38.13
N LEU A 392 1.93 1.48 37.93
CA LEU A 392 1.72 2.48 36.90
C LEU A 392 2.89 2.48 35.91
N ARG A 393 2.64 2.93 34.69
CA ARG A 393 3.68 3.13 33.66
C ARG A 393 3.49 4.45 32.94
N ALA A 394 4.56 5.27 32.91
CA ALA A 394 4.66 6.43 32.04
C ALA A 394 5.70 6.18 30.95
N VAL A 395 5.41 6.65 29.74
CA VAL A 395 6.33 6.61 28.60
C VAL A 395 6.50 8.02 28.06
N GLY A 396 7.75 8.47 28.00
CA GLY A 396 8.11 9.75 27.41
C GLY A 396 8.96 9.60 26.16
N LYS A 397 8.92 10.66 25.33
CA LYS A 397 9.73 10.75 24.12
C LYS A 397 10.41 12.12 24.08
N GLN A 398 11.73 12.12 24.08
CA GLN A 398 12.53 13.32 23.88
C GLN A 398 13.25 13.25 22.54
N ILE A 399 12.93 14.17 21.61
CA ILE A 399 13.57 14.22 20.30
C ILE A 399 14.98 14.78 20.47
N ILE A 400 15.98 14.01 20.03
CA ILE A 400 17.40 14.39 20.03
C ILE A 400 17.78 14.93 18.65
N GLU A 401 17.40 14.24 17.58
CA GLU A 401 17.64 14.64 16.20
C GLU A 401 16.36 14.40 15.37
N PRO A 402 15.72 15.47 14.86
CA PRO A 402 14.57 15.32 13.97
C PRO A 402 14.89 14.52 12.70
N GLY A 403 16.14 14.63 12.22
CA GLY A 403 16.65 13.87 11.10
C GLY A 403 15.79 14.01 9.84
N TRP A 404 15.53 12.89 9.19
CA TRP A 404 14.75 12.85 7.94
C TRP A 404 13.33 13.42 8.06
N LYS A 405 12.77 13.49 9.27
CA LYS A 405 11.44 14.09 9.49
C LYS A 405 11.39 15.58 9.17
N ARG A 406 12.55 16.27 9.11
CA ARG A 406 12.66 17.66 8.64
C ARG A 406 12.20 17.84 7.18
N ALA A 407 12.31 16.80 6.36
CA ALA A 407 11.86 16.83 4.97
C ALA A 407 10.33 16.71 4.81
N LEU A 408 9.61 16.30 5.86
CA LEU A 408 8.16 16.14 5.80
C LEU A 408 7.48 17.51 5.88
N PRO A 409 6.62 17.87 4.93
CA PRO A 409 5.82 19.07 5.01
C PRO A 409 4.94 19.06 6.27
N GLU A 410 4.80 20.18 6.93
CA GLU A 410 4.01 20.32 8.16
C GLU A 410 2.55 19.88 7.94
N ALA A 411 1.97 20.24 6.79
CA ALA A 411 0.63 19.80 6.39
C ALA A 411 0.48 18.29 6.19
N LEU A 412 1.60 17.57 6.03
CA LEU A 412 1.67 16.13 5.83
C LEU A 412 2.26 15.38 7.05
N ALA A 413 2.55 16.10 8.12
CA ALA A 413 2.89 15.50 9.40
C ALA A 413 1.76 14.55 9.85
N PRO A 414 2.06 13.48 10.63
CA PRO A 414 1.02 12.61 11.14
C PRO A 414 -0.08 13.44 11.80
N ALA A 415 -1.32 13.27 11.34
CA ALA A 415 -2.44 13.87 12.03
C ALA A 415 -2.32 13.46 13.51
N LYS A 416 -2.46 14.41 14.42
CA LYS A 416 -2.56 14.12 15.84
C LYS A 416 -3.83 13.26 16.01
N GLY A 417 -3.65 11.93 15.91
CA GLY A 417 -4.74 10.98 16.02
C GLY A 417 -5.35 11.07 17.40
N ARG A 418 -6.66 11.05 17.47
CA ARG A 418 -7.43 11.06 18.72
C ARG A 418 -7.20 9.82 19.61
N GLU A 419 -6.45 8.81 19.14
CA GLU A 419 -6.38 7.48 19.82
C GLU A 419 -5.05 7.16 20.51
N ALA A 420 -3.99 7.97 20.32
CA ALA A 420 -2.78 7.84 21.13
C ALA A 420 -2.57 9.12 21.94
N PRO A 421 -2.26 9.02 23.25
CA PRO A 421 -1.87 10.20 24.01
C PRO A 421 -0.73 10.90 23.29
N ALA A 422 -0.79 12.22 23.21
CA ALA A 422 0.30 13.00 22.64
C ALA A 422 1.62 12.55 23.28
N PRO A 423 2.71 12.37 22.50
CA PRO A 423 3.98 11.98 23.06
C PRO A 423 4.38 13.04 24.10
N GLN A 424 4.33 12.63 25.38
CA GLN A 424 4.76 13.49 26.50
C GLN A 424 6.27 13.43 26.65
N THR A 425 6.86 14.48 27.18
CA THR A 425 8.23 14.47 27.66
C THR A 425 8.17 14.28 29.17
N LEU A 426 8.85 13.24 29.69
CA LEU A 426 8.92 13.04 31.12
C LEU A 426 9.95 14.02 31.73
N PRO A 427 9.73 14.49 32.98
CA PRO A 427 10.77 15.19 33.74
C PRO A 427 11.97 14.28 33.97
N THR A 428 13.08 14.84 34.44
CA THR A 428 14.23 14.04 34.85
C THR A 428 13.85 13.25 36.11
N LEU A 429 13.72 11.94 35.94
CA LEU A 429 13.36 10.99 37.00
C LEU A 429 14.57 10.16 37.39
N ALA A 430 14.60 9.68 38.65
CA ALA A 430 15.51 8.67 39.13
C ALA A 430 14.75 7.59 39.90
N GLN A 431 15.30 6.40 40.00
CA GLN A 431 14.71 5.32 40.80
C GLN A 431 14.60 5.73 42.26
N GLY A 432 13.46 5.44 42.87
CA GLY A 432 13.18 5.81 44.26
C GLY A 432 12.56 7.20 44.42
N VAL A 433 12.55 8.06 43.40
CA VAL A 433 11.93 9.39 43.45
C VAL A 433 10.41 9.25 43.60
N GLU A 434 9.83 10.14 44.41
CA GLU A 434 8.39 10.29 44.58
C GLU A 434 7.84 11.42 43.71
N CYS A 435 6.71 11.15 43.07
CA CYS A 435 5.97 12.10 42.25
C CYS A 435 4.59 12.30 42.89
N ALA A 436 4.18 13.55 43.13
CA ALA A 436 2.86 13.82 43.69
C ALA A 436 1.75 13.35 42.77
N VAL A 437 0.71 12.73 43.32
CA VAL A 437 -0.54 12.38 42.58
C VAL A 437 -1.38 13.64 42.50
N ALA A 438 -1.61 14.12 41.27
CA ALA A 438 -2.41 15.32 41.04
C ALA A 438 -3.87 14.97 40.73
N ASP A 439 -4.11 13.94 39.93
CA ASP A 439 -5.46 13.48 39.58
C ASP A 439 -5.46 12.01 39.17
N VAL A 440 -6.59 11.32 39.35
CA VAL A 440 -6.80 9.92 38.95
C VAL A 440 -8.06 9.85 38.11
N LYS A 441 -7.91 9.56 36.83
CA LYS A 441 -8.98 9.53 35.82
C LYS A 441 -9.39 8.10 35.51
N PHE A 442 -10.51 7.67 36.05
CA PHE A 442 -11.11 6.40 35.72
C PHE A 442 -11.84 6.51 34.38
N LYS A 443 -11.65 5.54 33.49
CA LYS A 443 -12.22 5.52 32.13
C LYS A 443 -12.99 4.25 31.89
N ASP A 444 -14.28 4.40 31.56
CA ASP A 444 -15.13 3.35 31.01
C ASP A 444 -14.98 3.37 29.49
N LEU A 445 -14.50 2.30 28.92
CA LEU A 445 -14.17 2.19 27.50
C LEU A 445 -14.84 0.94 26.92
N TRP A 446 -15.06 0.98 25.62
CA TRP A 446 -15.60 -0.15 24.87
C TRP A 446 -14.68 -0.48 23.71
N THR A 447 -14.52 -1.77 23.46
CA THR A 447 -13.79 -2.21 22.25
C THR A 447 -14.51 -1.69 21.01
N GLN A 448 -13.72 -1.34 19.98
CA GLN A 448 -14.26 -0.84 18.73
C GLN A 448 -14.11 -1.90 17.63
N PRO A 449 -15.08 -1.98 16.69
CA PRO A 449 -14.93 -2.87 15.54
C PRO A 449 -13.69 -2.49 14.73
N PRO A 450 -13.14 -3.43 13.95
CA PRO A 450 -12.07 -3.10 13.02
C PRO A 450 -12.56 -2.06 12.01
N LYS A 451 -11.69 -1.12 11.63
CA LYS A 451 -12.04 -0.11 10.63
C LYS A 451 -12.26 -0.76 9.26
N PRO A 452 -13.22 -0.27 8.45
CA PRO A 452 -13.37 -0.74 7.07
C PRO A 452 -12.09 -0.51 6.27
N TYR A 453 -11.86 -1.32 5.25
CA TYR A 453 -10.76 -1.07 4.34
C TYR A 453 -10.98 0.22 3.55
N THR A 454 -9.92 0.94 3.34
CA THR A 454 -9.84 2.04 2.37
C THR A 454 -9.08 1.55 1.14
N GLU A 455 -9.11 2.29 0.04
CA GLU A 455 -8.29 1.99 -1.14
C GLU A 455 -6.78 2.01 -0.82
N GLY A 456 -6.36 2.73 0.22
CA GLY A 456 -4.99 2.71 0.75
C GLY A 456 -4.64 1.48 1.60
N GLY A 457 -5.52 0.48 1.68
CA GLY A 457 -5.30 -0.76 2.44
C GLY A 457 -5.65 -0.67 3.93
N PRO A 458 -5.36 -1.73 4.70
CA PRO A 458 -5.60 -1.75 6.14
C PRO A 458 -4.70 -0.74 6.84
N ASP A 459 -5.19 -0.12 7.90
CA ASP A 459 -4.37 0.74 8.73
C ASP A 459 -3.23 -0.09 9.36
N GLN A 460 -1.97 0.31 9.14
CA GLN A 460 -0.77 -0.41 9.64
C GLN A 460 -0.78 -0.63 11.17
N GLY A 461 -1.60 0.12 11.90
CA GLY A 461 -1.86 -0.12 13.32
C GLY A 461 -2.47 -1.49 13.61
N ASP A 462 -3.35 -1.98 12.74
CA ASP A 462 -4.01 -3.29 12.87
C ASP A 462 -3.06 -4.46 12.52
N GLU A 463 -2.15 -4.26 11.58
CA GLU A 463 -1.17 -5.29 11.19
C GLU A 463 -0.10 -5.51 12.27
N LYS A 464 0.39 -4.44 12.89
CA LYS A 464 1.33 -4.54 14.03
C LYS A 464 0.67 -5.19 15.25
N ARG A 465 -0.60 -4.90 15.53
CA ARG A 465 -1.34 -5.54 16.62
C ARG A 465 -1.56 -7.05 16.39
N ARG A 466 -1.75 -7.49 15.13
CA ARG A 466 -1.86 -8.91 14.78
C ARG A 466 -0.52 -9.66 14.86
N GLN A 467 0.60 -8.99 14.57
CA GLN A 467 1.95 -9.58 14.69
C GLN A 467 2.42 -9.65 16.15
N THR A 468 2.04 -8.71 17.00
CA THR A 468 2.37 -8.75 18.43
C THR A 468 1.45 -9.68 19.24
N GLY A 469 0.23 -9.96 18.78
CA GLY A 469 -0.71 -10.93 19.39
C GLY A 469 -0.39 -12.39 19.06
N ARG A 470 0.54 -12.67 18.15
CA ARG A 470 1.15 -14.01 17.95
C ARG A 470 2.53 -14.02 18.60
N GLY A 471 2.54 -13.83 19.92
CA GLY A 471 3.72 -13.96 20.73
C GLY A 471 4.17 -15.38 20.82
N SER A 472 5.44 -15.56 20.49
CA SER A 472 6.32 -16.61 21.04
C SER A 472 5.91 -18.06 20.82
N THR A 473 6.09 -18.54 19.58
CA THR A 473 6.69 -19.88 19.35
C THR A 473 7.17 -19.96 17.90
N ALA A 474 8.42 -20.37 17.72
CA ALA A 474 9.10 -20.67 16.44
C ALA A 474 9.77 -19.48 15.69
N GLN A 475 10.81 -18.90 16.32
CA GLN A 475 12.01 -18.56 15.57
C GLN A 475 13.01 -19.72 15.80
N THR A 476 13.08 -20.60 14.84
CA THR A 476 14.26 -21.46 14.67
C THR A 476 14.47 -21.67 13.18
N GLU A 477 15.56 -21.08 12.70
CA GLU A 477 16.42 -21.50 11.60
C GLU A 477 15.79 -21.89 10.25
N THR A 478 16.00 -21.05 9.24
CA THR A 478 16.39 -21.56 7.92
C THR A 478 17.44 -20.65 7.27
N GLN A 479 18.69 -20.85 7.67
CA GLN A 479 19.84 -20.58 6.80
C GLN A 479 20.12 -21.84 5.98
N GLY A 480 20.18 -21.64 4.66
CA GLY A 480 21.02 -22.34 3.70
C GLY A 480 20.92 -23.85 3.61
N HIS A 481 20.46 -24.35 2.45
CA HIS A 481 21.30 -25.19 1.58
C HIS A 481 20.52 -25.62 0.33
N HIS A 482 21.01 -25.16 -0.83
CA HIS A 482 20.82 -25.85 -2.10
C HIS A 482 21.36 -27.28 -1.98
N ARG A 483 20.53 -28.25 -2.34
CA ARG A 483 20.97 -29.49 -3.03
C ARG A 483 19.76 -30.30 -3.52
N ASP A 484 19.85 -30.64 -4.79
CA ASP A 484 19.01 -31.56 -5.55
C ASP A 484 18.61 -32.81 -4.79
N ARG A 485 17.35 -33.27 -4.97
CA ARG A 485 17.06 -34.68 -5.22
C ARG A 485 15.59 -34.88 -5.66
N HIS A 486 15.45 -35.48 -6.83
CA HIS A 486 14.27 -36.20 -7.29
C HIS A 486 13.71 -37.12 -6.21
N ARG A 487 12.36 -37.13 -6.02
CA ARG A 487 11.59 -38.37 -5.84
C ARG A 487 10.08 -38.11 -5.66
N SER A 488 9.33 -38.79 -6.55
CA SER A 488 8.04 -39.49 -6.35
C SER A 488 6.88 -38.85 -5.60
N HIS A 489 5.75 -38.71 -6.34
CA HIS A 489 4.40 -38.45 -5.85
C HIS A 489 3.90 -39.43 -4.80
N PRO A 490 3.09 -39.00 -3.84
CA PRO A 490 2.00 -39.79 -3.32
C PRO A 490 0.64 -39.25 -3.79
N ARG A 491 -0.24 -40.17 -4.17
CA ARG A 491 -1.65 -39.99 -4.47
C ARG A 491 -2.34 -39.38 -3.25
N LEU A 492 -3.13 -38.31 -3.48
CA LEU A 492 -4.10 -37.80 -2.51
C LEU A 492 -5.47 -38.39 -2.85
N ASP A 493 -5.94 -39.31 -2.01
CA ASP A 493 -7.32 -39.76 -1.95
C ASP A 493 -8.19 -38.61 -1.42
N HIS A 494 -9.25 -38.28 -2.16
CA HIS A 494 -10.25 -37.30 -1.79
C HIS A 494 -11.27 -37.90 -0.81
N PRO A 495 -11.56 -37.25 0.33
CA PRO A 495 -12.87 -37.41 0.98
C PRO A 495 -13.83 -36.36 0.45
N GLY A 496 -15.06 -36.79 0.18
CA GLY A 496 -16.12 -36.05 -0.45
C GLY A 496 -16.52 -34.78 0.30
N PHE A 497 -16.71 -33.71 -0.44
CA PHE A 497 -17.43 -32.52 -0.01
C PHE A 497 -18.94 -32.82 0.03
N ALA A 498 -19.43 -33.19 1.20
CA ALA A 498 -20.83 -33.10 1.57
C ALA A 498 -20.91 -32.24 2.84
N GLY A 499 -21.32 -31.00 2.71
CA GLY A 499 -21.58 -30.12 3.82
C GLY A 499 -22.71 -29.12 3.46
N PRO A 500 -23.61 -28.76 4.38
CA PRO A 500 -24.97 -28.35 4.11
C PRO A 500 -25.07 -26.83 3.98
N TRP A 501 -25.34 -26.34 2.78
CA TRP A 501 -25.74 -24.95 2.54
C TRP A 501 -27.00 -24.91 1.68
N LEU A 502 -28.12 -25.48 2.18
CA LEU A 502 -29.47 -25.23 1.68
C LEU A 502 -30.45 -25.56 2.83
N SER A 503 -30.63 -24.65 3.75
CA SER A 503 -31.83 -24.60 4.57
C SER A 503 -32.51 -23.24 4.35
N SER A 504 -33.62 -23.30 3.71
CA SER A 504 -34.56 -22.23 3.47
C SER A 504 -35.14 -21.69 4.77
N GLU A 505 -34.83 -20.48 5.15
CA GLU A 505 -35.68 -19.69 6.06
C GLU A 505 -36.24 -18.48 5.32
N LYS A 506 -37.58 -18.54 5.14
CA LYS A 506 -38.41 -17.42 4.72
C LYS A 506 -38.28 -16.30 5.76
N ARG A 507 -37.70 -15.17 5.39
CA ARG A 507 -37.86 -13.93 6.11
C ARG A 507 -38.73 -12.97 5.33
N GLN A 508 -39.75 -12.52 6.04
CA GLN A 508 -40.81 -11.60 5.65
C GLN A 508 -40.25 -10.25 5.20
N GLY A 509 -40.82 -9.68 4.14
CA GLY A 509 -40.43 -8.39 3.58
C GLY A 509 -40.75 -7.20 4.52
N PRO A 510 -40.05 -6.08 4.37
CA PRO A 510 -40.34 -4.88 5.15
C PRO A 510 -41.57 -4.14 4.61
N ARG A 511 -42.38 -3.71 5.56
CA ARG A 511 -43.62 -2.95 5.38
C ARG A 511 -43.34 -1.60 4.71
N ARG A 512 -44.17 -1.29 3.71
CA ARG A 512 -44.29 0.04 3.09
C ARG A 512 -44.81 1.07 4.07
N HIS A 513 -44.18 2.24 4.13
CA HIS A 513 -44.82 3.46 4.65
C HIS A 513 -45.10 4.40 3.46
N PRO A 514 -46.29 5.05 3.47
CA PRO A 514 -46.70 5.96 2.41
C PRO A 514 -46.37 7.41 2.75
N GLY A 515 -45.99 8.19 1.77
CA GLY A 515 -45.78 9.63 1.95
C GLY A 515 -45.36 10.30 0.65
N ARG A 516 -46.32 10.46 -0.27
CA ARG A 516 -46.22 11.30 -1.47
C ARG A 516 -46.52 12.75 -1.08
N VAL A 517 -45.65 13.68 -1.48
CA VAL A 517 -46.05 15.04 -1.84
C VAL A 517 -45.17 15.49 -2.99
N GLN A 518 -45.83 15.72 -4.12
CA GLN A 518 -45.31 16.57 -5.18
C GLN A 518 -45.69 18.01 -4.91
N PRO A 519 -44.95 19.02 -5.38
CA PRO A 519 -45.59 20.07 -6.15
C PRO A 519 -44.88 20.35 -7.51
N ASP A 520 -45.70 20.44 -8.46
CA ASP A 520 -45.97 21.43 -9.48
C ASP A 520 -44.86 22.06 -10.33
N ARG A 521 -45.17 22.00 -11.58
CA ARG A 521 -44.61 22.66 -12.77
C ARG A 521 -44.73 24.20 -12.69
N CYS A 522 -43.71 24.84 -13.24
CA CYS A 522 -43.80 26.08 -14.05
C CYS A 522 -42.37 26.30 -14.57
N GLY A 523 -42.07 26.32 -15.86
CA GLY A 523 -42.37 27.41 -16.78
C GLY A 523 -41.04 27.86 -17.34
N ALA A 524 -40.68 27.50 -18.57
CA ALA A 524 -39.62 28.14 -19.33
C ALA A 524 -40.06 29.55 -19.71
N PRO A 525 -39.16 30.47 -19.99
CA PRO A 525 -38.98 30.84 -21.39
C PRO A 525 -37.51 31.05 -21.87
N ARG A 526 -37.47 31.07 -23.18
CA ARG A 526 -36.36 31.24 -24.11
C ARG A 526 -35.64 32.58 -23.99
N ASP A 527 -34.49 32.63 -24.67
CA ASP A 527 -33.77 33.73 -25.31
C ASP A 527 -32.73 34.48 -24.41
N CYS A 528 -31.47 34.18 -24.63
CA CYS A 528 -30.44 34.85 -25.44
C CYS A 528 -29.16 34.04 -25.38
#